data_11b84e3a9c7c00a45b00eb104333ed21
#
_entry.id   11b84e3a9c7c00a45b00eb104333ed21
#
_cell.length_a   1.000
_cell.length_b   1.000
_cell.length_c   1.000
_cell.angle_alpha   90.00
_cell.angle_beta   90.00
_cell.angle_gamma   90.00
#
_symmetry.space_group_name_H-M   'P 1'
#
loop_
_entity.id
_entity.type
_entity.pdbx_description
1 polymer ?
#
loop_
_entity_poly.entity_id
_entity_poly.type
_entity_poly.pdbx_seq_one_letter_code
_entity_poly.pdbx_strand_id
1 'polypeptide(L)'
;MSPVVPSMADRDGKIWMDGQMVEWRDAKVHILTHTLHYGCGAFEGVRAYNTVNGTAIFRLQEHTERLMNSAKILRMKLPFTAEQLNQAQIDVVKA
;
A
#
# COMPACT_ATOMS: atom_id res chain seq x y z
N MET A 1 17.74 29.46 -8.61
CA MET A 1 17.32 28.46 -7.61
C MET A 1 16.06 27.77 -8.11
N SER A 2 16.08 26.46 -8.15
CA SER A 2 14.91 25.70 -8.60
C SER A 2 13.78 25.80 -7.56
N PRO A 3 12.51 25.87 -7.98
CA PRO A 3 11.41 25.80 -7.04
C PRO A 3 11.47 24.47 -6.27
N VAL A 4 11.18 24.53 -4.99
CA VAL A 4 11.11 23.32 -4.15
C VAL A 4 9.84 22.59 -4.50
N VAL A 5 9.98 21.39 -5.07
CA VAL A 5 8.84 20.49 -5.31
C VAL A 5 8.55 19.79 -3.98
N PRO A 6 7.31 19.87 -3.46
CA PRO A 6 6.97 19.17 -2.22
C PRO A 6 7.25 17.68 -2.35
N SER A 7 7.95 17.12 -1.38
CA SER A 7 8.19 15.68 -1.33
C SER A 7 6.89 14.92 -1.10
N MET A 8 6.73 13.78 -1.76
CA MET A 8 5.62 12.86 -1.49
C MET A 8 5.65 12.34 -0.04
N ALA A 9 6.81 12.39 0.61
CA ALA A 9 6.92 12.01 2.02
C ALA A 9 6.33 13.07 2.97
N ASP A 10 6.14 14.30 2.51
CA ASP A 10 5.63 15.40 3.32
C ASP A 10 4.15 15.64 3.03
N ARG A 11 3.31 14.71 3.48
CA ARG A 11 1.87 14.74 3.31
C ARG A 11 1.17 14.43 4.63
N ASP A 12 -0.10 14.83 4.71
CA ASP A 12 -0.98 14.41 5.80
C ASP A 12 -1.70 13.14 5.40
N GLY A 13 -2.09 12.34 6.39
CA GLY A 13 -2.84 11.11 6.18
C GLY A 13 -2.23 9.94 6.91
N LYS A 14 -2.76 8.77 6.63
CA LYS A 14 -2.34 7.51 7.23
C LYS A 14 -1.87 6.53 6.17
N ILE A 15 -0.91 5.70 6.57
CA ILE A 15 -0.43 4.58 5.77
C ILE A 15 -0.50 3.33 6.64
N TRP A 16 -1.01 2.23 6.08
CA TRP A 16 -0.92 0.94 6.73
C TRP A 16 0.44 0.34 6.38
N MET A 17 1.25 0.11 7.40
CA MET A 17 2.62 -0.36 7.23
C MET A 17 2.89 -1.50 8.22
N ASP A 18 3.17 -2.67 7.71
CA ASP A 18 3.55 -3.84 8.50
C ASP A 18 2.58 -4.20 9.62
N GLY A 19 1.29 -4.10 9.35
CA GLY A 19 0.24 -4.46 10.31
C GLY A 19 -0.28 -3.32 11.16
N GLN A 20 0.22 -2.11 10.96
CA GLN A 20 -0.19 -0.95 11.77
C GLN A 20 -0.48 0.27 10.91
N MET A 21 -1.43 1.09 11.36
CA MET A 21 -1.64 2.42 10.78
C MET A 21 -0.61 3.37 11.36
N VAL A 22 0.13 4.04 10.49
CA VAL A 22 1.12 5.03 10.89
C VAL A 22 0.83 6.36 10.22
N GLU A 23 1.36 7.44 10.77
CA GLU A 23 1.29 8.74 10.12
C GLU A 23 2.04 8.69 8.80
N TRP A 24 1.54 9.39 7.79
CA TRP A 24 2.16 9.42 6.47
C TRP A 24 3.66 9.72 6.53
N ARG A 25 4.05 10.72 7.35
CA ARG A 25 5.44 11.15 7.46
C ARG A 25 6.34 10.15 8.18
N ASP A 26 5.76 9.20 8.91
CA ASP A 26 6.50 8.19 9.66
C ASP A 26 6.65 6.87 8.90
N ALA A 27 6.04 6.74 7.73
CA ALA A 27 6.14 5.53 6.89
C ALA A 27 7.49 5.52 6.16
N LYS A 28 8.49 4.96 6.81
CA LYS A 28 9.87 4.94 6.32
C LYS A 28 10.38 3.50 6.25
N VAL A 29 11.33 3.26 5.34
CA VAL A 29 12.00 1.97 5.20
C VAL A 29 13.51 2.17 5.28
N HIS A 30 14.20 1.12 5.69
CA HIS A 30 15.65 1.15 5.76
C HIS A 30 16.27 1.20 4.36
N ILE A 31 17.37 1.89 4.20
CA ILE A 31 18.08 2.03 2.93
C ILE A 31 18.53 0.66 2.36
N LEU A 32 18.71 -0.35 3.21
CA LEU A 32 19.10 -1.70 2.80
C LEU A 32 17.90 -2.60 2.48
N THR A 33 16.68 -2.06 2.42
CA THR A 33 15.51 -2.82 1.98
C THR A 33 15.75 -3.36 0.57
N HIS A 34 15.48 -4.66 0.37
CA HIS A 34 15.82 -5.39 -0.86
C HIS A 34 15.30 -4.71 -2.13
N THR A 35 14.07 -4.21 -2.11
CA THR A 35 13.48 -3.53 -3.26
C THR A 35 14.32 -2.36 -3.75
N LEU A 36 14.96 -1.62 -2.84
CA LEU A 36 15.76 -0.45 -3.19
C LEU A 36 17.08 -0.81 -3.87
N HIS A 37 17.65 -1.97 -3.57
CA HIS A 37 18.96 -2.38 -4.10
C HIS A 37 18.87 -3.47 -5.15
N TYR A 38 17.88 -4.36 -5.04
CA TYR A 38 17.81 -5.57 -5.86
C TYR A 38 16.55 -5.63 -6.71
N GLY A 39 15.67 -4.64 -6.60
CA GLY A 39 14.41 -4.64 -7.35
C GLY A 39 13.47 -5.79 -6.97
N CYS A 40 13.63 -6.39 -5.80
CA CYS A 40 12.82 -7.51 -5.35
C CYS A 40 11.59 -7.00 -4.59
N GLY A 41 10.54 -6.70 -5.33
CA GLY A 41 9.31 -6.20 -4.75
C GLY A 41 8.13 -6.48 -5.65
N ALA A 42 6.93 -6.44 -5.08
CA ALA A 42 5.68 -6.55 -5.82
C ALA A 42 4.76 -5.43 -5.37
N PHE A 43 3.97 -4.90 -6.31
CA PHE A 43 2.99 -3.87 -5.98
C PHE A 43 1.71 -4.07 -6.76
N GLU A 44 0.65 -3.43 -6.29
CA GLU A 44 -0.66 -3.42 -6.94
C GLU A 44 -1.27 -2.03 -6.81
N GLY A 45 -1.90 -1.54 -7.86
CA GLY A 45 -2.62 -0.26 -7.85
C GLY A 45 -4.11 -0.50 -7.67
N VAL A 46 -4.70 0.12 -6.65
CA VAL A 46 -6.12 0.01 -6.32
C VAL A 46 -6.71 1.41 -6.22
N ARG A 47 -7.93 1.58 -6.73
CA ARG A 47 -8.62 2.88 -6.66
C ARG A 47 -9.90 2.78 -5.85
N ALA A 48 -10.17 3.83 -5.10
CA ALA A 48 -11.44 4.03 -4.41
C ALA A 48 -12.21 5.15 -5.09
N TYR A 49 -13.52 4.98 -5.20
CA TYR A 49 -14.41 5.94 -5.86
C TYR A 49 -15.53 6.35 -4.92
N ASN A 50 -15.95 7.60 -5.05
CA ASN A 50 -17.12 8.10 -4.37
C ASN A 50 -18.35 7.69 -5.17
N THR A 51 -19.25 6.92 -4.58
CA THR A 51 -20.46 6.42 -5.22
C THR A 51 -21.70 6.90 -4.49
N VAL A 52 -22.88 6.68 -5.08
CA VAL A 52 -24.17 7.01 -4.44
C VAL A 52 -24.38 6.26 -3.13
N ASN A 53 -23.72 5.13 -2.94
CA ASN A 53 -23.79 4.31 -1.73
C ASN A 53 -22.58 4.52 -0.79
N GLY A 54 -21.77 5.57 -1.01
CA GLY A 54 -20.56 5.87 -0.26
C GLY A 54 -19.29 5.53 -1.04
N THR A 55 -18.15 5.55 -0.36
CA THR A 55 -16.87 5.23 -0.97
C THR A 55 -16.76 3.73 -1.22
N ALA A 56 -16.36 3.36 -2.42
CA ALA A 56 -16.16 1.96 -2.80
C ALA A 56 -14.77 1.76 -3.39
N ILE A 57 -14.15 0.64 -3.05
CA ILE A 57 -12.87 0.23 -3.63
C ILE A 57 -13.18 -0.66 -4.83
N PHE A 58 -12.67 -0.27 -6.00
CA PHE A 58 -12.96 -0.98 -7.24
C PHE A 58 -12.20 -2.30 -7.30
N ARG A 59 -12.93 -3.42 -7.36
CA ARG A 59 -12.40 -4.76 -7.54
C ARG A 59 -11.31 -5.13 -6.52
N LEU A 60 -11.56 -4.81 -5.26
CA LEU A 60 -10.60 -5.04 -4.17
C LEU A 60 -10.12 -6.49 -4.11
N GLN A 61 -11.03 -7.46 -4.17
CA GLN A 61 -10.71 -8.88 -4.06
C GLN A 61 -9.75 -9.31 -5.18
N GLU A 62 -10.05 -8.93 -6.43
CA GLU A 62 -9.22 -9.29 -7.57
C GLU A 62 -7.84 -8.67 -7.51
N HIS A 63 -7.73 -7.42 -7.06
CA HIS A 63 -6.44 -6.76 -6.89
C HIS A 63 -5.61 -7.42 -5.79
N THR A 64 -6.23 -7.80 -4.69
CA THR A 64 -5.54 -8.48 -3.58
C THR A 64 -5.05 -9.86 -4.03
N GLU A 65 -5.87 -10.62 -4.75
CA GLU A 65 -5.47 -11.92 -5.29
C GLU A 65 -4.29 -11.78 -6.26
N ARG A 66 -4.31 -10.78 -7.11
CA ARG A 66 -3.22 -10.53 -8.05
C ARG A 66 -1.93 -10.15 -7.34
N LEU A 67 -2.00 -9.35 -6.27
CA LEU A 67 -0.84 -9.04 -5.44
C LEU A 67 -0.27 -10.29 -4.78
N MET A 68 -1.13 -11.13 -4.22
CA MET A 68 -0.72 -12.40 -3.60
C MET A 68 -0.02 -13.30 -4.62
N ASN A 69 -0.55 -13.40 -5.84
CA ASN A 69 0.06 -14.18 -6.92
C ASN A 69 1.41 -13.60 -7.35
N SER A 70 1.53 -12.29 -7.45
CA SER A 70 2.81 -11.63 -7.78
C SER A 70 3.87 -11.95 -6.74
N ALA A 71 3.52 -11.87 -5.46
CA ALA A 71 4.42 -12.21 -4.37
C ALA A 71 4.83 -13.68 -4.42
N LYS A 72 3.89 -14.58 -4.73
CA LYS A 72 4.13 -16.02 -4.84
C LYS A 72 5.12 -16.31 -5.97
N ILE A 73 4.98 -15.67 -7.12
CA ILE A 73 5.89 -15.83 -8.27
C ILE A 73 7.32 -15.44 -7.87
N LEU A 74 7.48 -14.41 -7.06
CA LEU A 74 8.76 -13.95 -6.54
C LEU A 74 9.20 -14.72 -5.29
N ARG A 75 8.45 -15.73 -4.88
CA ARG A 75 8.72 -16.54 -3.67
C ARG A 75 8.81 -15.69 -2.40
N MET A 76 8.07 -14.59 -2.36
CA MET A 76 7.97 -13.76 -1.17
C MET A 76 6.93 -14.34 -0.22
N LYS A 77 7.31 -14.52 1.04
CA LYS A 77 6.35 -14.93 2.08
C LYS A 77 5.68 -13.70 2.64
N LEU A 78 4.36 -13.60 2.44
CA LEU A 78 3.58 -12.53 3.03
C LEU A 78 3.13 -12.94 4.43
N PRO A 79 3.40 -12.13 5.45
CA PRO A 79 2.97 -12.43 6.82
C PRO A 79 1.48 -12.15 7.07
N PHE A 80 0.73 -11.76 6.04
CA PHE A 80 -0.67 -11.38 6.15
C PHE A 80 -1.53 -12.20 5.20
N THR A 81 -2.76 -12.50 5.61
CA THR A 81 -3.75 -13.17 4.76
C THR A 81 -4.40 -12.18 3.80
N ALA A 82 -5.08 -12.70 2.75
CA ALA A 82 -5.83 -11.87 1.83
C ALA A 82 -6.91 -11.06 2.57
N GLU A 83 -7.59 -11.65 3.54
CA GLU A 83 -8.60 -10.97 4.34
C GLU A 83 -8.01 -9.84 5.16
N GLN A 84 -6.83 -10.03 5.74
CA GLN A 84 -6.13 -8.98 6.48
C GLN A 84 -5.73 -7.83 5.56
N LEU A 85 -5.25 -8.13 4.36
CA LEU A 85 -4.87 -7.10 3.38
C LEU A 85 -6.10 -6.36 2.85
N ASN A 86 -7.21 -7.06 2.63
CA ASN A 86 -8.47 -6.41 2.25
C ASN A 86 -8.94 -5.45 3.33
N GLN A 87 -8.92 -5.88 4.59
CA GLN A 87 -9.34 -5.03 5.70
C GLN A 87 -8.40 -3.82 5.88
N ALA A 88 -7.09 -4.03 5.71
CA ALA A 88 -6.12 -2.94 5.77
C ALA A 88 -6.41 -1.86 4.73
N GLN A 89 -6.75 -2.25 3.52
CA GLN A 89 -7.09 -1.30 2.45
C GLN A 89 -8.38 -0.53 2.77
N ILE A 90 -9.38 -1.21 3.31
CA ILE A 90 -10.62 -0.56 3.75
C ILE A 90 -10.31 0.45 4.87
N ASP A 91 -9.50 0.08 5.84
CA ASP A 91 -9.13 0.94 6.96
C ASP A 91 -8.39 2.19 6.51
N VAL A 92 -7.48 2.04 5.54
CA VAL A 92 -6.76 3.18 4.94
C VAL A 92 -7.72 4.16 4.27
N VAL A 93 -8.70 3.66 3.53
CA VAL A 93 -9.68 4.51 2.85
C VAL A 93 -10.56 5.25 3.85
N LYS A 94 -10.86 4.64 4.99
CA LYS A 94 -11.66 5.26 6.05
C LYS A 94 -10.89 6.28 6.88
N ALA A 95 -9.58 6.20 6.87
CA ALA A 95 -8.74 7.08 7.69
C ALA A 95 -8.68 8.51 7.14
#